data_301d5c32a0462fe102bc21f17d5ed331
#
_entry.id   301d5c32a0462fe102bc21f17d5ed331
#
_cell.length_a   1.000
_cell.length_b   1.000
_cell.length_c   1.000
_cell.angle_alpha   90.00
_cell.angle_beta   90.00
_cell.angle_gamma   90.00
#
_symmetry.space_group_name_H-M   'P 1'
#
loop_
_entity.id
_entity.type
_entity.pdbx_description
1 polymer ?
#
loop_
_entity_poly.entity_id
_entity_poly.type
_entity_poly.pdbx_seq_one_letter_code
_entity_poly.pdbx_strand_id
1 'polypeptide(L)'
;GYGKPKDEFLRVQAVRQALGEGFPLMVDLNAGYSLLEALQAVKLWKSCDITWLEEPLNPNHVGAIADLRSKSAIPIACGENEFRIYGFKHLFEQRAVDVAMPDIGRTGGLMETKNICALAETYGIPVSPHNFSSGVLLAATIHLMASTPNTQWLEMDTSGNAVYEELLTVPLQFNDGYVEVPNQPGLGVELTEETLKKYAVS
;
A
#
# COMPACT_ATOMS: atom_id res chain seq x y z
N GLY A 1 10.09 2.98 9.68
CA GLY A 1 10.55 2.56 11.00
C GLY A 1 11.21 3.70 11.76
N TYR A 2 10.67 4.02 12.90
CA TYR A 2 11.17 5.13 13.73
C TYR A 2 12.13 4.66 14.84
N GLY A 3 12.30 3.34 15.01
CA GLY A 3 13.14 2.74 16.04
C GLY A 3 14.13 1.72 15.49
N LYS A 4 14.99 1.22 16.35
CA LYS A 4 15.90 0.13 15.98
C LYS A 4 15.13 -1.18 15.79
N PRO A 5 15.60 -2.09 14.91
CA PRO A 5 14.90 -3.37 14.64
C PRO A 5 14.52 -4.18 15.88
N LYS A 6 15.31 -4.11 16.95
CA LYS A 6 15.02 -4.78 18.23
C LYS A 6 13.89 -4.14 19.03
N ASP A 7 13.83 -2.81 19.00
CA ASP A 7 12.80 -2.07 19.74
C ASP A 7 11.44 -2.23 19.03
N GLU A 8 11.45 -2.12 17.71
CA GLU A 8 10.27 -2.35 16.87
C GLU A 8 9.80 -3.82 16.93
N PHE A 9 10.70 -4.79 17.13
CA PHE A 9 10.32 -6.19 17.32
C PHE A 9 9.32 -6.37 18.46
N LEU A 10 9.53 -5.72 19.59
CA LEU A 10 8.62 -5.82 20.74
C LEU A 10 7.23 -5.28 20.41
N ARG A 11 7.14 -4.21 19.60
CA ARG A 11 5.87 -3.65 19.15
C ARG A 11 5.16 -4.62 18.19
N VAL A 12 5.86 -5.10 17.18
CA VAL A 12 5.32 -6.06 16.20
C VAL A 12 4.85 -7.34 16.90
N GLN A 13 5.65 -7.85 17.84
CA GLN A 13 5.31 -9.04 18.64
C GLN A 13 4.05 -8.81 19.49
N ALA A 14 3.94 -7.64 20.14
CA ALA A 14 2.75 -7.30 20.94
C ALA A 14 1.49 -7.23 20.06
N VAL A 15 1.58 -6.64 18.86
CA VAL A 15 0.45 -6.61 17.91
C VAL A 15 0.09 -8.03 17.47
N ARG A 16 1.08 -8.86 17.10
CA ARG A 16 0.82 -10.26 16.71
C ARG A 16 0.13 -11.03 17.84
N GLN A 17 0.58 -10.86 19.10
CA GLN A 17 -0.05 -11.49 20.24
C GLN A 17 -1.50 -11.04 20.46
N ALA A 18 -1.80 -9.76 20.23
CA ALA A 18 -3.15 -9.21 20.36
C ALA A 18 -4.10 -9.69 19.24
N LEU A 19 -3.59 -9.77 18.00
CA LEU A 19 -4.37 -10.24 16.85
C LEU A 19 -4.58 -11.77 16.83
N GLY A 20 -3.71 -12.54 17.48
CA GLY A 20 -3.71 -14.00 17.42
C GLY A 20 -3.03 -14.53 16.13
N GLU A 21 -2.94 -15.84 16.02
CA GLU A 21 -2.37 -16.52 14.86
C GLU A 21 -3.31 -16.44 13.65
N GLY A 22 -2.72 -16.35 12.44
CA GLY A 22 -3.46 -16.39 11.17
C GLY A 22 -4.13 -15.08 10.76
N PHE A 23 -4.14 -14.04 11.59
CA PHE A 23 -4.61 -12.72 11.17
C PHE A 23 -3.53 -12.04 10.32
N PRO A 24 -3.85 -11.56 9.10
CA PRO A 24 -2.86 -10.90 8.26
C PRO A 24 -2.28 -9.66 8.96
N LEU A 25 -0.96 -9.57 9.06
CA LEU A 25 -0.24 -8.47 9.68
C LEU A 25 0.77 -7.90 8.68
N MET A 26 0.53 -6.69 8.23
CA MET A 26 1.43 -5.92 7.39
C MET A 26 2.16 -4.89 8.25
N VAL A 27 3.40 -4.59 7.90
CA VAL A 27 4.22 -3.61 8.63
C VAL A 27 4.87 -2.66 7.65
N ASP A 28 4.50 -1.39 7.73
CA ASP A 28 5.12 -0.33 6.95
C ASP A 28 6.31 0.26 7.73
N LEU A 29 7.43 0.40 7.04
CA LEU A 29 8.68 0.96 7.56
C LEU A 29 8.99 2.35 7.00
N ASN A 30 8.19 2.85 6.07
CA ASN A 30 8.29 4.20 5.49
C ASN A 30 9.74 4.58 5.16
N ALA A 31 10.47 3.72 4.44
CA ALA A 31 11.88 3.89 4.05
C ALA A 31 12.86 4.12 5.24
N GLY A 32 12.48 3.70 6.44
CA GLY A 32 13.16 4.06 7.68
C GLY A 32 14.44 3.28 7.99
N TYR A 33 14.77 2.22 7.23
CA TYR A 33 15.93 1.37 7.51
C TYR A 33 17.02 1.47 6.43
N SER A 34 18.26 1.27 6.87
CA SER A 34 19.35 0.85 5.99
C SER A 34 19.20 -0.64 5.63
N LEU A 35 19.87 -1.10 4.57
CA LEU A 35 19.86 -2.52 4.19
C LEU A 35 20.27 -3.44 5.36
N LEU A 36 21.27 -3.04 6.14
CA LEU A 36 21.74 -3.82 7.29
C LEU A 36 20.67 -3.94 8.38
N GLU A 37 19.99 -2.84 8.70
CA GLU A 37 18.89 -2.82 9.68
C GLU A 37 17.70 -3.64 9.18
N ALA A 38 17.33 -3.52 7.91
CA ALA A 38 16.25 -4.32 7.33
C ALA A 38 16.57 -5.82 7.34
N LEU A 39 17.82 -6.22 7.03
CA LEU A 39 18.27 -7.62 7.15
C LEU A 39 18.23 -8.12 8.61
N GLN A 40 18.48 -7.27 9.58
CA GLN A 40 18.30 -7.61 11.00
C GLN A 40 16.81 -7.75 11.35
N ALA A 41 15.98 -6.84 10.87
CA ALA A 41 14.53 -6.88 11.10
C ALA A 41 13.90 -8.17 10.58
N VAL A 42 14.12 -8.53 9.31
CA VAL A 42 13.52 -9.74 8.71
C VAL A 42 13.97 -11.03 9.43
N LYS A 43 15.18 -11.04 9.99
CA LYS A 43 15.67 -12.16 10.79
C LYS A 43 14.98 -12.24 12.15
N LEU A 44 14.84 -11.10 12.85
CA LEU A 44 14.23 -11.03 14.18
C LEU A 44 12.71 -11.26 14.13
N TRP A 45 12.05 -10.73 13.11
CA TRP A 45 10.60 -10.70 13.01
C TRP A 45 9.99 -11.92 12.33
N LYS A 46 10.80 -12.87 11.92
CA LYS A 46 10.37 -14.11 11.24
C LYS A 46 9.28 -14.86 12.00
N SER A 47 9.31 -14.83 13.34
CA SER A 47 8.33 -15.51 14.20
C SER A 47 7.03 -14.74 14.36
N CYS A 48 6.92 -13.51 13.82
CA CYS A 48 5.72 -12.68 13.95
C CYS A 48 4.70 -12.93 12.82
N ASP A 49 4.97 -13.85 11.90
CA ASP A 49 4.08 -14.21 10.78
C ASP A 49 3.57 -12.96 10.04
N ILE A 50 4.51 -12.14 9.56
CA ILE A 50 4.24 -10.89 8.85
C ILE A 50 3.90 -11.20 7.39
N THR A 51 2.78 -10.67 6.91
CA THR A 51 2.29 -10.86 5.54
C THR A 51 3.23 -10.18 4.53
N TRP A 52 3.66 -8.94 4.80
CA TRP A 52 4.75 -8.25 4.11
C TRP A 52 5.36 -7.13 4.94
N LEU A 53 6.59 -6.74 4.59
CA LEU A 53 7.21 -5.48 4.99
C LEU A 53 7.07 -4.50 3.83
N GLU A 54 6.46 -3.37 4.12
CA GLU A 54 6.28 -2.27 3.18
C GLU A 54 7.39 -1.26 3.29
N GLU A 55 7.88 -0.79 2.16
CA GLU A 55 8.95 0.19 2.01
C GLU A 55 10.07 0.11 3.08
N PRO A 56 10.72 -1.04 3.25
CA PRO A 56 11.75 -1.18 4.29
C PRO A 56 12.96 -0.27 4.06
N LEU A 57 13.26 0.09 2.81
CA LEU A 57 14.41 0.88 2.39
C LEU A 57 13.97 2.06 1.55
N ASN A 58 14.87 3.05 1.39
CA ASN A 58 14.64 4.15 0.46
C ASN A 58 14.31 3.62 -0.95
N PRO A 59 13.17 4.02 -1.55
CA PRO A 59 12.67 3.50 -2.83
C PRO A 59 13.64 3.72 -3.99
N ASN A 60 14.50 4.74 -3.92
CA ASN A 60 15.53 4.98 -4.96
C ASN A 60 16.64 3.91 -4.97
N HIS A 61 16.73 3.06 -3.96
CA HIS A 61 17.75 2.02 -3.85
C HIS A 61 17.24 0.64 -4.29
N VAL A 62 16.66 0.55 -5.49
CA VAL A 62 16.01 -0.67 -6.02
C VAL A 62 16.90 -1.91 -5.91
N GLY A 63 18.20 -1.80 -6.21
CA GLY A 63 19.16 -2.90 -6.06
C GLY A 63 19.28 -3.40 -4.61
N ALA A 64 19.26 -2.50 -3.63
CA ALA A 64 19.30 -2.88 -2.22
C ALA A 64 17.97 -3.53 -1.77
N ILE A 65 16.83 -3.08 -2.31
CA ILE A 65 15.53 -3.72 -2.06
C ILE A 65 15.53 -5.14 -2.63
N ALA A 66 16.04 -5.34 -3.85
CA ALA A 66 16.18 -6.66 -4.46
C ALA A 66 17.11 -7.58 -3.64
N ASP A 67 18.22 -7.05 -3.12
CA ASP A 67 19.12 -7.76 -2.23
C ASP A 67 18.45 -8.19 -0.92
N LEU A 68 17.67 -7.28 -0.30
CA LEU A 68 16.88 -7.59 0.88
C LEU A 68 15.86 -8.69 0.58
N ARG A 69 15.06 -8.51 -0.48
CA ARG A 69 14.04 -9.47 -0.89
C ARG A 69 14.63 -10.86 -1.08
N SER A 70 15.78 -10.97 -1.75
CA SER A 70 16.42 -12.26 -2.01
C SER A 70 16.83 -13.04 -0.76
N LYS A 71 16.96 -12.35 0.37
CA LYS A 71 17.42 -12.89 1.67
C LYS A 71 16.34 -12.91 2.73
N SER A 72 15.18 -12.31 2.44
CA SER A 72 14.06 -12.20 3.36
C SER A 72 13.15 -13.43 3.27
N ALA A 73 12.74 -13.94 4.44
CA ALA A 73 11.64 -14.90 4.53
C ALA A 73 10.26 -14.21 4.65
N ILE A 74 10.26 -12.89 4.82
CA ILE A 74 9.05 -12.04 4.86
C ILE A 74 8.94 -11.37 3.50
N PRO A 75 7.79 -11.43 2.81
CA PRO A 75 7.58 -10.74 1.54
C PRO A 75 7.85 -9.24 1.64
N ILE A 76 8.33 -8.64 0.55
CA ILE A 76 8.62 -7.21 0.45
C ILE A 76 7.60 -6.56 -0.47
N ALA A 77 6.97 -5.49 0.02
CA ALA A 77 6.02 -4.69 -0.71
C ALA A 77 6.57 -3.27 -0.91
N CYS A 78 6.52 -2.73 -2.12
CA CYS A 78 6.92 -1.36 -2.44
C CYS A 78 6.17 -0.84 -3.66
N GLY A 79 6.18 0.48 -3.85
CA GLY A 79 5.70 1.10 -5.07
C GLY A 79 4.94 2.39 -4.88
N GLU A 80 4.58 2.77 -3.67
CA GLU A 80 3.84 4.01 -3.41
C GLU A 80 4.61 5.26 -3.89
N ASN A 81 5.93 5.22 -3.86
CA ASN A 81 6.81 6.30 -4.29
C ASN A 81 7.30 6.16 -5.74
N GLU A 82 6.77 5.16 -6.49
CA GLU A 82 7.10 4.98 -7.90
C GLU A 82 6.15 5.72 -8.83
N PHE A 83 6.69 6.15 -9.97
CA PHE A 83 5.95 6.91 -10.98
C PHE A 83 5.92 6.15 -12.29
N ARG A 84 4.74 6.11 -12.93
CA ARG A 84 4.55 5.56 -14.26
C ARG A 84 4.96 4.08 -14.36
N ILE A 85 4.55 3.47 -15.46
CA ILE A 85 4.87 2.06 -15.75
C ILE A 85 6.37 1.76 -15.79
N TYR A 86 7.21 2.75 -16.11
CA TYR A 86 8.65 2.55 -16.22
C TYR A 86 9.34 2.30 -14.88
N GLY A 87 8.90 2.97 -13.80
CA GLY A 87 9.39 2.72 -12.44
C GLY A 87 9.04 1.31 -11.99
N PHE A 88 7.77 0.90 -12.18
CA PHE A 88 7.33 -0.45 -11.85
C PHE A 88 8.00 -1.53 -12.69
N LYS A 89 8.19 -1.28 -13.99
CA LYS A 89 8.98 -2.19 -14.84
C LYS A 89 10.38 -2.42 -14.26
N HIS A 90 11.05 -1.34 -13.82
CA HIS A 90 12.36 -1.45 -13.19
C HIS A 90 12.33 -2.27 -11.91
N LEU A 91 11.36 -2.04 -11.00
CA LEU A 91 11.18 -2.86 -9.80
C LEU A 91 11.02 -4.35 -10.14
N PHE A 92 10.21 -4.67 -11.16
CA PHE A 92 9.91 -6.06 -11.52
C PHE A 92 11.11 -6.75 -12.20
N GLU A 93 11.81 -6.08 -13.12
CA GLU A 93 13.02 -6.58 -13.78
C GLU A 93 14.14 -6.85 -12.77
N GLN A 94 14.29 -6.01 -11.74
CA GLN A 94 15.23 -6.21 -10.64
C GLN A 94 14.76 -7.24 -9.62
N ARG A 95 13.54 -7.75 -9.74
CA ARG A 95 12.92 -8.65 -8.74
C ARG A 95 12.95 -8.04 -7.34
N ALA A 96 12.64 -6.76 -7.22
CA ALA A 96 12.75 -6.01 -5.98
C ALA A 96 11.56 -6.23 -5.03
N VAL A 97 10.39 -6.64 -5.55
CA VAL A 97 9.16 -6.74 -4.77
C VAL A 97 8.45 -8.08 -4.93
N ASP A 98 7.74 -8.50 -3.89
CA ASP A 98 6.78 -9.61 -3.88
C ASP A 98 5.36 -9.11 -4.06
N VAL A 99 5.06 -7.87 -3.63
CA VAL A 99 3.78 -7.18 -3.80
C VAL A 99 4.05 -5.79 -4.35
N ALA A 100 3.33 -5.40 -5.40
CA ALA A 100 3.42 -4.04 -5.95
C ALA A 100 2.34 -3.15 -5.32
N MET A 101 2.72 -1.93 -4.95
CA MET A 101 1.83 -0.98 -4.27
C MET A 101 1.75 0.35 -5.04
N PRO A 102 1.15 0.37 -6.25
CA PRO A 102 0.97 1.59 -7.00
C PRO A 102 -0.07 2.51 -6.36
N ASP A 103 0.22 3.80 -6.27
CA ASP A 103 -0.74 4.83 -5.89
C ASP A 103 -1.29 5.52 -7.14
N ILE A 104 -2.62 5.49 -7.33
CA ILE A 104 -3.29 6.10 -8.51
C ILE A 104 -2.97 7.59 -8.62
N GLY A 105 -2.87 8.30 -7.49
CA GLY A 105 -2.56 9.72 -7.44
C GLY A 105 -1.12 10.06 -7.83
N ARG A 106 -0.21 9.09 -7.74
CA ARG A 106 1.23 9.25 -8.04
C ARG A 106 1.65 8.63 -9.37
N THR A 107 1.09 7.49 -9.73
CA THR A 107 1.47 6.77 -10.96
C THR A 107 1.08 7.48 -12.26
N GLY A 108 0.09 8.37 -12.22
CA GLY A 108 -0.43 9.08 -13.39
C GLY A 108 -1.90 8.79 -13.71
N GLY A 109 -2.64 8.30 -12.73
CA GLY A 109 -4.09 8.08 -12.80
C GLY A 109 -4.50 6.63 -13.08
N LEU A 110 -5.81 6.41 -13.14
CA LEU A 110 -6.43 5.09 -13.26
C LEU A 110 -5.88 4.24 -14.42
N MET A 111 -5.78 4.82 -15.61
CA MET A 111 -5.33 4.07 -16.80
C MET A 111 -3.87 3.63 -16.68
N GLU A 112 -3.00 4.51 -16.18
CA GLU A 112 -1.59 4.15 -15.99
C GLU A 112 -1.45 3.07 -14.92
N THR A 113 -2.20 3.20 -13.81
CA THR A 113 -2.17 2.18 -12.74
C THR A 113 -2.71 0.84 -13.24
N LYS A 114 -3.75 0.84 -14.06
CA LYS A 114 -4.26 -0.39 -14.67
C LYS A 114 -3.25 -1.06 -15.58
N ASN A 115 -2.49 -0.28 -16.35
CA ASN A 115 -1.37 -0.81 -17.16
C ASN A 115 -0.26 -1.39 -16.28
N ILE A 116 0.03 -0.75 -15.13
CA ILE A 116 0.98 -1.27 -14.14
C ILE A 116 0.48 -2.62 -13.57
N CYS A 117 -0.80 -2.72 -13.24
CA CYS A 117 -1.38 -3.99 -12.76
C CYS A 117 -1.26 -5.10 -13.83
N ALA A 118 -1.56 -4.78 -15.09
CA ALA A 118 -1.41 -5.74 -16.19
C ALA A 118 0.06 -6.15 -16.40
N LEU A 119 1.00 -5.22 -16.25
CA LEU A 119 2.42 -5.53 -16.27
C LEU A 119 2.81 -6.45 -15.10
N ALA A 120 2.36 -6.14 -13.87
CA ALA A 120 2.62 -6.95 -12.67
C ALA A 120 2.13 -8.40 -12.86
N GLU A 121 0.95 -8.59 -13.47
CA GLU A 121 0.40 -9.91 -13.79
C GLU A 121 1.35 -10.73 -14.66
N THR A 122 2.02 -10.12 -15.65
CA THR A 122 2.99 -10.84 -16.52
C THR A 122 4.23 -11.32 -15.76
N TYR A 123 4.54 -10.71 -14.61
CA TYR A 123 5.61 -11.13 -13.70
C TYR A 123 5.12 -12.02 -12.56
N GLY A 124 3.82 -12.31 -12.48
CA GLY A 124 3.21 -13.07 -11.38
C GLY A 124 3.23 -12.31 -10.06
N ILE A 125 3.26 -10.98 -10.10
CA ILE A 125 3.31 -10.11 -8.91
C ILE A 125 1.89 -9.63 -8.59
N PRO A 126 1.37 -9.92 -7.39
CA PRO A 126 0.11 -9.36 -6.92
C PRO A 126 0.24 -7.86 -6.64
N VAL A 127 -0.90 -7.19 -6.67
CA VAL A 127 -1.00 -5.75 -6.45
C VAL A 127 -1.89 -5.46 -5.24
N SER A 128 -1.40 -4.63 -4.33
CA SER A 128 -2.19 -4.01 -3.26
C SER A 128 -1.96 -2.50 -3.34
N PRO A 129 -2.87 -1.74 -3.98
CA PRO A 129 -2.63 -0.33 -4.22
C PRO A 129 -2.50 0.47 -2.93
N HIS A 130 -1.48 1.34 -2.85
CA HIS A 130 -1.35 2.34 -1.80
C HIS A 130 -2.49 3.35 -1.88
N ASN A 131 -3.06 3.73 -0.73
CA ASN A 131 -4.19 4.64 -0.66
C ASN A 131 -4.25 5.40 0.67
N PHE A 132 -3.55 6.53 0.75
CA PHE A 132 -3.39 7.30 1.98
C PHE A 132 -3.50 8.82 1.79
N SER A 133 -4.44 9.32 0.96
CA SER A 133 -4.54 10.76 0.72
C SER A 133 -5.96 11.32 0.83
N SER A 134 -6.95 10.75 0.15
CA SER A 134 -8.31 11.30 0.14
C SER A 134 -9.38 10.27 -0.17
N GLY A 135 -10.63 10.55 0.19
CA GLY A 135 -11.77 9.73 -0.17
C GLY A 135 -11.97 9.58 -1.69
N VAL A 136 -11.54 10.57 -2.49
CA VAL A 136 -11.57 10.48 -3.96
C VAL A 136 -10.59 9.42 -4.46
N LEU A 137 -9.37 9.38 -3.87
CA LEU A 137 -8.39 8.34 -4.19
C LEU A 137 -8.93 6.96 -3.81
N LEU A 138 -9.55 6.84 -2.63
CA LEU A 138 -10.16 5.59 -2.17
C LEU A 138 -11.23 5.10 -3.16
N ALA A 139 -12.14 5.96 -3.60
CA ALA A 139 -13.15 5.61 -4.59
C ALA A 139 -12.52 5.13 -5.91
N ALA A 140 -11.50 5.82 -6.40
CA ALA A 140 -10.77 5.41 -7.61
C ALA A 140 -10.08 4.05 -7.42
N THR A 141 -9.48 3.82 -6.25
CA THR A 141 -8.80 2.55 -5.92
C THR A 141 -9.79 1.38 -5.86
N ILE A 142 -10.99 1.58 -5.31
CA ILE A 142 -12.05 0.56 -5.30
C ILE A 142 -12.42 0.15 -6.73
N HIS A 143 -12.62 1.10 -7.64
CA HIS A 143 -12.93 0.80 -9.05
C HIS A 143 -11.77 0.12 -9.78
N LEU A 144 -10.53 0.53 -9.52
CA LEU A 144 -9.36 -0.15 -10.05
C LEU A 144 -9.34 -1.61 -9.63
N MET A 145 -9.46 -1.86 -8.32
CA MET A 145 -9.39 -3.21 -7.77
C MET A 145 -10.54 -4.10 -8.27
N ALA A 146 -11.77 -3.58 -8.31
CA ALA A 146 -12.92 -4.31 -8.83
C ALA A 146 -12.79 -4.73 -10.31
N SER A 147 -11.96 -4.01 -11.07
CA SER A 147 -11.72 -4.27 -12.50
C SER A 147 -10.41 -5.01 -12.80
N THR A 148 -9.67 -5.44 -11.77
CA THR A 148 -8.29 -5.92 -11.91
C THR A 148 -8.10 -7.21 -11.08
N PRO A 149 -7.91 -8.38 -11.75
CA PRO A 149 -7.98 -9.68 -11.07
C PRO A 149 -6.79 -9.99 -10.14
N ASN A 150 -5.63 -9.37 -10.35
CA ASN A 150 -4.43 -9.60 -9.54
C ASN A 150 -4.28 -8.64 -8.34
N THR A 151 -5.36 -7.94 -7.95
CA THR A 151 -5.37 -7.11 -6.72
C THR A 151 -5.79 -7.94 -5.50
N GLN A 152 -5.26 -7.59 -4.31
CA GLN A 152 -5.48 -8.38 -3.10
C GLN A 152 -6.11 -7.56 -1.95
N TRP A 153 -5.43 -6.56 -1.44
CA TRP A 153 -5.84 -5.81 -0.25
C TRP A 153 -6.11 -4.36 -0.61
N LEU A 154 -7.23 -3.83 -0.09
CA LEU A 154 -7.55 -2.41 -0.11
C LEU A 154 -7.00 -1.76 1.14
N GLU A 155 -6.08 -0.82 0.97
CA GLU A 155 -5.60 0.02 2.05
C GLU A 155 -6.61 1.11 2.39
N MET A 156 -6.74 1.40 3.68
CA MET A 156 -7.61 2.45 4.19
C MET A 156 -6.89 3.29 5.24
N ASP A 157 -6.91 4.61 5.08
CA ASP A 157 -6.46 5.55 6.09
C ASP A 157 -7.46 5.61 7.26
N THR A 158 -7.03 5.16 8.43
CA THR A 158 -7.80 5.21 9.68
C THR A 158 -7.18 6.17 10.70
N SER A 159 -6.33 7.10 10.24
CA SER A 159 -5.66 8.06 11.11
C SER A 159 -6.52 9.25 11.58
N GLY A 160 -7.76 9.35 11.12
CA GLY A 160 -8.65 10.49 11.38
C GLY A 160 -8.40 11.64 10.39
N ASN A 161 -7.98 11.35 9.19
CA ASN A 161 -7.77 12.33 8.12
C ASN A 161 -9.12 12.83 7.59
N ALA A 162 -9.47 14.06 7.92
CA ALA A 162 -10.76 14.65 7.52
C ALA A 162 -10.96 14.71 6.00
N VAL A 163 -9.90 14.92 5.22
CA VAL A 163 -9.99 14.92 3.74
C VAL A 163 -10.30 13.52 3.21
N TYR A 164 -9.92 12.50 3.95
CA TYR A 164 -10.23 11.11 3.60
C TYR A 164 -11.67 10.74 4.00
N GLU A 165 -12.08 11.12 5.20
CA GLU A 165 -13.36 10.70 5.79
C GLU A 165 -14.55 11.58 5.41
N GLU A 166 -14.37 12.91 5.34
CA GLU A 166 -15.45 13.88 5.22
C GLU A 166 -15.61 14.48 3.81
N LEU A 167 -14.65 14.27 2.92
CA LEU A 167 -14.67 14.90 1.60
C LEU A 167 -15.83 14.40 0.73
N LEU A 168 -16.23 13.15 0.91
CA LEU A 168 -17.29 12.52 0.15
C LEU A 168 -18.68 12.82 0.76
N THR A 169 -19.63 13.19 -0.08
CA THR A 169 -21.01 13.45 0.36
C THR A 169 -21.78 12.17 0.70
N VAL A 170 -21.42 11.07 0.05
CA VAL A 170 -21.98 9.75 0.32
C VAL A 170 -20.88 8.87 0.86
N PRO A 171 -20.99 8.39 2.11
CA PRO A 171 -19.99 7.50 2.68
C PRO A 171 -19.91 6.18 1.90
N LEU A 172 -18.69 5.70 1.70
CA LEU A 172 -18.48 4.36 1.16
C LEU A 172 -19.01 3.31 2.14
N GLN A 173 -19.64 2.27 1.61
CA GLN A 173 -20.26 1.22 2.44
C GLN A 173 -19.26 0.11 2.69
N PHE A 174 -18.89 -0.07 3.96
CA PHE A 174 -18.03 -1.17 4.42
C PHE A 174 -18.88 -2.18 5.19
N ASN A 175 -18.76 -3.44 4.83
CA ASN A 175 -19.49 -4.52 5.46
C ASN A 175 -18.62 -5.76 5.56
N ASP A 176 -18.40 -6.25 6.75
CA ASP A 176 -17.71 -7.50 7.06
C ASP A 176 -16.35 -7.65 6.34
N GLY A 177 -15.53 -6.58 6.35
CA GLY A 177 -14.22 -6.53 5.72
C GLY A 177 -14.22 -6.30 4.21
N TYR A 178 -15.38 -6.01 3.62
CA TYR A 178 -15.55 -5.70 2.21
C TYR A 178 -16.07 -4.28 2.02
N VAL A 179 -15.80 -3.71 0.86
CA VAL A 179 -16.39 -2.43 0.43
C VAL A 179 -17.21 -2.66 -0.83
N GLU A 180 -18.39 -2.04 -0.87
CA GLU A 180 -19.21 -2.05 -2.08
C GLU A 180 -18.64 -1.09 -3.12
N VAL A 181 -18.60 -1.54 -4.38
CA VAL A 181 -18.20 -0.69 -5.50
C VAL A 181 -19.33 0.31 -5.77
N PRO A 182 -19.08 1.64 -5.70
CA PRO A 182 -20.10 2.62 -6.01
C PRO A 182 -20.66 2.45 -7.42
N ASN A 183 -21.98 2.46 -7.56
CA ASN A 183 -22.67 2.21 -8.84
C ASN A 183 -23.27 3.47 -9.46
N GLN A 184 -22.84 4.65 -9.03
CA GLN A 184 -23.22 5.93 -9.59
C GLN A 184 -22.27 6.32 -10.74
N PRO A 185 -22.65 7.24 -11.64
CA PRO A 185 -21.79 7.73 -12.71
C PRO A 185 -20.43 8.24 -12.20
N GLY A 186 -19.38 8.08 -13.00
CA GLY A 186 -18.01 8.45 -12.64
C GLY A 186 -17.41 7.51 -11.60
N LEU A 187 -16.84 8.05 -10.53
CA LEU A 187 -16.34 7.29 -9.39
C LEU A 187 -17.44 6.95 -8.37
N GLY A 188 -18.69 7.35 -8.64
CA GLY A 188 -19.80 7.17 -7.72
C GLY A 188 -19.72 8.01 -6.45
N VAL A 189 -18.90 9.06 -6.45
CA VAL A 189 -18.73 9.99 -5.33
C VAL A 189 -18.84 11.43 -5.81
N GLU A 190 -19.33 12.30 -4.95
CA GLU A 190 -19.52 13.73 -5.25
C GLU A 190 -18.87 14.59 -4.17
N LEU A 191 -18.41 15.77 -4.58
CA LEU A 191 -17.92 16.83 -3.72
C LEU A 191 -18.92 17.97 -3.74
N THR A 192 -19.33 18.48 -2.56
CA THR A 192 -20.16 19.66 -2.50
C THR A 192 -19.33 20.94 -2.52
N GLU A 193 -19.97 22.07 -2.88
CA GLU A 193 -19.33 23.38 -2.73
C GLU A 193 -18.93 23.68 -1.27
N GLU A 194 -19.67 23.14 -0.30
CA GLU A 194 -19.39 23.30 1.12
C GLU A 194 -18.09 22.58 1.50
N THR A 195 -17.92 21.31 1.12
CA THR A 195 -16.69 20.56 1.37
C THR A 195 -15.50 21.16 0.63
N LEU A 196 -15.69 21.61 -0.61
CA LEU A 196 -14.64 22.30 -1.36
C LEU A 196 -14.19 23.60 -0.66
N LYS A 197 -15.13 24.40 -0.18
CA LYS A 197 -14.81 25.63 0.59
C LYS A 197 -14.14 25.35 1.93
N LYS A 198 -14.57 24.28 2.63
CA LYS A 198 -14.01 23.87 3.93
C LYS A 198 -12.55 23.50 3.84
N TYR A 199 -12.16 22.82 2.75
CA TYR A 199 -10.80 22.27 2.56
C TYR A 199 -9.97 23.04 1.53
N ALA A 200 -10.49 24.14 0.97
CA ALA A 200 -9.72 24.99 0.07
C ALA A 200 -8.55 25.63 0.81
N VAL A 201 -7.35 25.54 0.23
CA VAL A 201 -6.18 26.31 0.66
C VAL A 201 -6.16 27.64 -0.09
N SER A 202 -5.97 28.74 0.65
CA SER A 202 -5.86 30.10 0.10
C SER A 202 -4.48 30.33 -0.53
#